data_3b58f9b89e2d650f65ad0e2490542144
#
_entry.id   3b58f9b89e2d650f65ad0e2490542144
#
_cell.length_a   1.000
_cell.length_b   1.000
_cell.length_c   1.000
_cell.angle_alpha   90.00
_cell.angle_beta   90.00
_cell.angle_gamma   90.00
#
_symmetry.space_group_name_H-M   'P 1'
#
loop_
_entity.id
_entity.type
_entity.pdbx_description
1 polymer ?
#
loop_
_entity_poly.entity_id
_entity_poly.type
_entity_poly.pdbx_seq_one_letter_code
_entity_poly.pdbx_strand_id
1 'polypeptide(L)'
;LMNLFREQLEPYKKKIGIEKAESTYCGLVADYKSLLLFMKSKKNAEDIVIEELEKSFIEDYYNWMLGTCALANSTVFGRVNTLKWLMYIAQEKGWIRVHPFASFECMPEYKRRSFLSEEELQRIIHIEPRYKRQRAMRDMFLFMCFTGLSYVDLKAITYDNIHTDSDGGTWL
;
A
#
# COMPACT_ATOMS: atom_id res chain seq x y z
N LEU A 1 -7.27 20.09 -9.26
CA LEU A 1 -6.80 19.01 -8.39
C LEU A 1 -6.70 17.68 -9.13
N MET A 2 -7.79 17.20 -9.71
CA MET A 2 -7.82 15.88 -10.40
C MET A 2 -6.95 15.84 -11.64
N ASN A 3 -6.81 16.94 -12.36
CA ASN A 3 -5.87 17.05 -13.47
C ASN A 3 -4.41 16.92 -13.01
N LEU A 4 -4.02 17.58 -11.92
CA LEU A 4 -2.69 17.42 -11.33
C LEU A 4 -2.44 15.96 -10.95
N PHE A 5 -3.41 15.31 -10.31
CA PHE A 5 -3.28 13.90 -9.91
C PHE A 5 -3.05 13.01 -11.14
N ARG A 6 -3.82 13.21 -12.21
CA ARG A 6 -3.68 12.46 -13.46
C ARG A 6 -2.30 12.66 -14.10
N GLU A 7 -1.79 13.90 -14.11
CA GLU A 7 -0.44 14.20 -14.59
C GLU A 7 0.64 13.45 -13.79
N GLN A 8 0.43 13.22 -12.48
CA GLN A 8 1.39 12.49 -11.66
C GLN A 8 1.33 10.96 -11.89
N LEU A 9 0.20 10.40 -12.32
CA LEU A 9 0.08 8.97 -12.59
C LEU A 9 0.91 8.53 -13.81
N GLU A 10 1.05 9.35 -14.83
CA GLU A 10 1.77 8.99 -16.06
C GLU A 10 3.26 8.70 -15.85
N PRO A 11 4.04 9.53 -15.12
CA PRO A 11 5.43 9.21 -14.81
C PRO A 11 5.59 7.92 -13.99
N TYR A 12 4.68 7.66 -13.04
CA TYR A 12 4.72 6.43 -12.25
C TYR A 12 4.49 5.20 -13.12
N LYS A 13 3.53 5.27 -14.06
CA LYS A 13 3.25 4.17 -14.99
C LYS A 13 4.46 3.81 -15.84
N LYS A 14 5.20 4.82 -16.33
CA LYS A 14 6.40 4.61 -17.14
C LYS A 14 7.58 4.01 -16.36
N LYS A 15 7.59 4.14 -15.05
CA LYS A 15 8.67 3.67 -14.16
C LYS A 15 8.40 2.28 -13.54
N ILE A 16 7.27 1.65 -13.87
CA ILE A 16 6.93 0.30 -13.39
C ILE A 16 8.01 -0.69 -13.88
N GLY A 17 8.52 -1.49 -12.96
CA GLY A 17 9.55 -2.50 -13.24
C GLY A 17 10.98 -1.95 -13.34
N ILE A 18 11.18 -0.63 -13.28
CA ILE A 18 12.51 0.02 -13.27
C ILE A 18 12.80 0.58 -11.87
N GLU A 19 12.04 1.58 -11.45
CA GLU A 19 12.21 2.27 -10.16
C GLU A 19 11.02 2.10 -9.23
N LYS A 20 9.87 1.70 -9.75
CA LYS A 20 8.61 1.62 -9.01
C LYS A 20 7.96 0.26 -9.16
N ALA A 21 7.42 -0.26 -8.05
CA ALA A 21 6.61 -1.47 -8.07
C ALA A 21 5.23 -1.17 -8.69
N GLU A 22 4.68 -2.14 -9.41
CA GLU A 22 3.33 -2.07 -9.96
C GLU A 22 2.28 -1.83 -8.85
N SER A 23 2.47 -2.43 -7.68
CA SER A 23 1.60 -2.23 -6.51
C SER A 23 1.51 -0.76 -6.08
N THR A 24 2.61 0.01 -6.18
CA THR A 24 2.62 1.45 -5.87
C THR A 24 1.75 2.23 -6.85
N TYR A 25 1.86 1.93 -8.14
CA TYR A 25 1.01 2.55 -9.17
C TYR A 25 -0.46 2.19 -8.96
N CYS A 26 -0.78 0.92 -8.70
CA CYS A 26 -2.14 0.47 -8.40
C CYS A 26 -2.71 1.17 -7.16
N GLY A 27 -1.90 1.40 -6.13
CA GLY A 27 -2.27 2.17 -4.95
C GLY A 27 -2.66 3.61 -5.30
N LEU A 28 -1.82 4.32 -6.06
CA LEU A 28 -2.12 5.69 -6.51
C LEU A 28 -3.37 5.77 -7.38
N VAL A 29 -3.61 4.79 -8.25
CA VAL A 29 -4.85 4.70 -9.07
C VAL A 29 -6.07 4.49 -8.17
N ALA A 30 -5.96 3.69 -7.11
CA ALA A 30 -7.04 3.51 -6.15
C ALA A 30 -7.34 4.79 -5.37
N ASP A 31 -6.29 5.55 -4.99
CA ASP A 31 -6.43 6.85 -4.33
C ASP A 31 -7.09 7.89 -5.25
N TYR A 32 -6.68 7.94 -6.53
CA TYR A 32 -7.33 8.76 -7.55
C TYR A 32 -8.82 8.47 -7.68
N LYS A 33 -9.19 7.19 -7.80
CA LYS A 33 -10.58 6.76 -7.92
C LYS A 33 -11.40 7.12 -6.66
N SER A 34 -10.80 6.98 -5.48
CA SER A 34 -11.44 7.35 -4.22
C SER A 34 -11.74 8.84 -4.14
N LEU A 35 -10.76 9.67 -4.51
CA LEU A 35 -10.92 11.12 -4.50
C LEU A 35 -11.97 11.57 -5.53
N LEU A 36 -11.95 10.99 -6.74
CA LEU A 36 -12.95 11.25 -7.77
C LEU A 36 -14.37 10.90 -7.31
N LEU A 37 -14.52 9.75 -6.61
CA LEU A 37 -15.81 9.33 -6.06
C LEU A 37 -16.30 10.30 -4.98
N PHE A 38 -15.42 10.75 -4.09
CA PHE A 38 -15.73 11.78 -3.09
C PHE A 38 -16.18 13.08 -3.77
N MET A 39 -15.43 13.57 -4.75
CA MET A 39 -15.74 14.78 -5.49
C MET A 39 -17.14 14.70 -6.13
N LYS A 40 -17.45 13.61 -6.81
CA LYS A 40 -18.76 13.39 -7.42
C LYS A 40 -19.89 13.27 -6.41
N SER A 41 -19.68 12.55 -5.31
CA SER A 41 -20.75 12.25 -4.35
C SER A 41 -21.03 13.39 -3.36
N LYS A 42 -20.02 14.19 -3.00
CA LYS A 42 -20.14 15.22 -1.96
C LYS A 42 -20.03 16.66 -2.45
N LYS A 43 -19.28 16.87 -3.53
CA LYS A 43 -19.06 18.21 -4.08
C LYS A 43 -19.79 18.41 -5.42
N ASN A 44 -20.41 17.35 -5.97
CA ASN A 44 -21.07 17.36 -7.30
C ASN A 44 -20.18 17.96 -8.39
N ALA A 45 -18.87 17.67 -8.34
CA ALA A 45 -17.85 18.20 -9.22
C ALA A 45 -16.92 17.06 -9.69
N GLU A 46 -16.33 17.24 -10.86
CA GLU A 46 -15.31 16.29 -11.38
C GLU A 46 -13.88 16.77 -11.14
N ASP A 47 -13.70 18.06 -10.91
CA ASP A 47 -12.42 18.68 -10.54
C ASP A 47 -12.69 19.91 -9.66
N ILE A 48 -11.66 20.42 -8.99
CA ILE A 48 -11.69 21.63 -8.19
C ILE A 48 -10.40 22.42 -8.40
N VAL A 49 -10.51 23.74 -8.36
CA VAL A 49 -9.36 24.64 -8.45
C VAL A 49 -8.51 24.49 -7.19
N ILE A 50 -7.19 24.33 -7.37
CA ILE A 50 -6.28 24.00 -6.26
C ILE A 50 -6.19 25.17 -5.27
N GLU A 51 -6.24 26.41 -5.76
CA GLU A 51 -6.19 27.64 -4.97
C GLU A 51 -7.41 27.83 -4.08
N GLU A 52 -8.53 27.16 -4.38
CA GLU A 52 -9.76 27.19 -3.60
C GLU A 52 -9.82 26.12 -2.51
N LEU A 53 -8.78 25.26 -2.42
CA LEU A 53 -8.72 24.20 -1.43
C LEU A 53 -8.39 24.76 -0.04
N GLU A 54 -9.29 24.50 0.89
CA GLU A 54 -9.12 24.79 2.30
C GLU A 54 -8.98 23.53 3.15
N LYS A 55 -8.57 23.69 4.39
CA LYS A 55 -8.45 22.60 5.37
C LYS A 55 -9.75 21.77 5.50
N SER A 56 -10.90 22.42 5.39
CA SER A 56 -12.22 21.77 5.42
C SER A 56 -12.38 20.68 4.37
N PHE A 57 -11.74 20.81 3.20
CA PHE A 57 -11.81 19.81 2.15
C PHE A 57 -11.17 18.46 2.56
N ILE A 58 -9.99 18.49 3.17
CA ILE A 58 -9.33 17.26 3.63
C ILE A 58 -10.06 16.66 4.83
N GLU A 59 -10.65 17.49 5.70
CA GLU A 59 -11.48 17.04 6.82
C GLU A 59 -12.75 16.33 6.33
N ASP A 60 -13.44 16.90 5.35
CA ASP A 60 -14.61 16.29 4.71
C ASP A 60 -14.25 14.95 4.04
N TYR A 61 -13.14 14.91 3.31
CA TYR A 61 -12.67 13.70 2.65
C TYR A 61 -12.30 12.60 3.66
N TYR A 62 -11.61 12.98 4.73
CA TYR A 62 -11.26 12.08 5.83
C TYR A 62 -12.52 11.47 6.49
N ASN A 63 -13.47 12.33 6.88
CA ASN A 63 -14.71 11.89 7.51
C ASN A 63 -15.58 11.03 6.58
N TRP A 64 -15.60 11.36 5.29
CA TRP A 64 -16.33 10.56 4.29
C TRP A 64 -15.70 9.16 4.13
N MET A 65 -14.39 9.06 4.10
CA MET A 65 -13.71 7.77 4.00
C MET A 65 -13.97 6.87 5.22
N LEU A 66 -13.96 7.42 6.41
CA LEU A 66 -14.23 6.68 7.65
C LEU A 66 -15.71 6.33 7.79
N GLY A 67 -16.58 7.34 7.66
CA GLY A 67 -17.99 7.19 7.95
C GLY A 67 -18.80 6.54 6.84
N THR A 68 -18.65 7.01 5.59
CA THR A 68 -19.47 6.53 4.48
C THR A 68 -18.86 5.28 3.82
N CYS A 69 -17.54 5.25 3.66
CA CYS A 69 -16.85 4.13 3.02
C CYS A 69 -16.40 3.04 4.00
N ALA A 70 -16.47 3.30 5.30
CA ALA A 70 -16.04 2.40 6.38
C ALA A 70 -14.63 1.82 6.16
N LEU A 71 -13.71 2.64 5.67
CA LEU A 71 -12.34 2.22 5.38
C LEU A 71 -11.52 2.09 6.66
N ALA A 72 -10.56 1.17 6.64
CA ALA A 72 -9.60 1.05 7.73
C ALA A 72 -8.76 2.32 7.87
N ASN A 73 -8.46 2.72 9.11
CA ASN A 73 -7.71 3.93 9.44
C ASN A 73 -6.37 4.01 8.68
N SER A 74 -5.63 2.89 8.56
CA SER A 74 -4.37 2.82 7.80
C SER A 74 -4.53 3.15 6.32
N THR A 75 -5.66 2.75 5.70
CA THR A 75 -5.99 3.08 4.31
C THR A 75 -6.31 4.57 4.17
N VAL A 76 -7.09 5.10 5.10
CA VAL A 76 -7.44 6.53 5.14
C VAL A 76 -6.19 7.38 5.31
N PHE A 77 -5.29 7.00 6.23
CA PHE A 77 -3.99 7.66 6.42
C PHE A 77 -3.16 7.71 5.14
N GLY A 78 -3.04 6.59 4.41
CA GLY A 78 -2.36 6.54 3.13
C GLY A 78 -2.94 7.52 2.12
N ARG A 79 -4.26 7.56 1.95
CA ARG A 79 -4.95 8.46 1.02
C ARG A 79 -4.83 9.94 1.38
N VAL A 80 -4.88 10.24 2.67
CA VAL A 80 -4.62 11.60 3.18
C VAL A 80 -3.19 12.04 2.82
N ASN A 81 -2.20 11.17 3.00
CA ASN A 81 -0.83 11.49 2.63
C ASN A 81 -0.66 11.67 1.12
N THR A 82 -1.34 10.89 0.29
CA THR A 82 -1.36 11.08 -1.16
C THR A 82 -1.94 12.46 -1.52
N LEU A 83 -3.03 12.89 -0.88
CA LEU A 83 -3.61 14.20 -1.12
C LEU A 83 -2.68 15.35 -0.66
N LYS A 84 -2.03 15.20 0.50
CA LYS A 84 -1.01 16.15 0.94
C LYS A 84 0.18 16.23 -0.02
N TRP A 85 0.66 15.09 -0.50
CA TRP A 85 1.74 15.03 -1.47
C TRP A 85 1.40 15.79 -2.76
N LEU A 86 0.17 15.74 -3.27
CA LEU A 86 -0.27 16.55 -4.41
C LEU A 86 -0.17 18.05 -4.13
N MET A 87 -0.46 18.49 -2.90
CA MET A 87 -0.33 19.91 -2.53
C MET A 87 1.13 20.34 -2.44
N TYR A 88 2.04 19.47 -2.00
CA TYR A 88 3.48 19.78 -2.08
C TYR A 88 3.93 19.98 -3.54
N ILE A 89 3.48 19.13 -4.46
CA ILE A 89 3.77 19.31 -5.89
C ILE A 89 3.20 20.62 -6.42
N ALA A 90 1.97 20.97 -6.05
CA ALA A 90 1.36 22.24 -6.45
C ALA A 90 2.15 23.45 -5.90
N GLN A 91 2.67 23.34 -4.70
CA GLN A 91 3.53 24.36 -4.08
C GLN A 91 4.88 24.45 -4.79
N GLU A 92 5.54 23.36 -5.11
CA GLU A 92 6.79 23.32 -5.88
C GLU A 92 6.61 23.92 -7.29
N LYS A 93 5.45 23.71 -7.92
CA LYS A 93 5.10 24.32 -9.21
C LYS A 93 4.74 25.82 -9.09
N GLY A 94 4.67 26.35 -7.88
CA GLY A 94 4.32 27.76 -7.62
C GLY A 94 2.83 28.08 -7.80
N TRP A 95 1.95 27.06 -7.90
CA TRP A 95 0.51 27.27 -8.05
C TRP A 95 -0.16 27.71 -6.75
N ILE A 96 0.38 27.28 -5.60
CA ILE A 96 -0.04 27.72 -4.27
C ILE A 96 1.16 28.21 -3.47
N ARG A 97 0.95 29.22 -2.63
CA ARG A 97 2.00 29.76 -1.74
C ARG A 97 2.08 29.01 -0.43
N VAL A 98 0.93 28.63 0.10
CA VAL A 98 0.80 27.96 1.40
C VAL A 98 0.11 26.62 1.17
N HIS A 99 0.63 25.58 1.81
CA HIS A 99 0.04 24.25 1.76
C HIS A 99 -1.29 24.21 2.54
N PRO A 100 -2.45 24.02 1.89
CA PRO A 100 -3.75 24.18 2.54
C PRO A 100 -4.04 23.14 3.64
N PHE A 101 -3.35 22.01 3.60
CA PHE A 101 -3.56 20.88 4.51
C PHE A 101 -2.42 20.71 5.52
N ALA A 102 -1.49 21.68 5.65
CA ALA A 102 -0.33 21.56 6.53
C ALA A 102 -0.72 21.30 7.99
N SER A 103 -1.76 21.98 8.48
CA SER A 103 -2.25 21.85 9.85
C SER A 103 -3.20 20.66 10.09
N PHE A 104 -3.53 19.88 9.07
CA PHE A 104 -4.35 18.67 9.24
C PHE A 104 -3.47 17.51 9.66
N GLU A 105 -3.75 16.92 10.80
CA GLU A 105 -3.05 15.75 11.31
C GLU A 105 -4.00 14.56 11.37
N CYS A 106 -3.54 13.42 10.92
CA CYS A 106 -4.16 12.13 11.16
C CYS A 106 -3.06 11.13 11.50
N MET A 107 -3.34 10.23 12.40
CA MET A 107 -2.38 9.20 12.80
C MET A 107 -2.88 7.82 12.38
N PRO A 108 -2.00 6.96 11.87
CA PRO A 108 -2.38 5.58 11.59
C PRO A 108 -2.58 4.84 12.92
N GLU A 109 -3.67 4.11 13.00
CA GLU A 109 -3.89 3.19 14.11
C GLU A 109 -3.06 1.93 13.88
N TYR A 110 -2.01 1.75 14.68
CA TYR A 110 -1.18 0.55 14.61
C TYR A 110 -1.83 -0.58 15.42
N LYS A 111 -2.48 -1.50 14.73
CA LYS A 111 -2.88 -2.77 15.35
C LYS A 111 -1.64 -3.64 15.51
N ARG A 112 -1.35 -4.05 16.75
CA ARG A 112 -0.32 -5.06 17.00
C ARG A 112 -0.73 -6.33 16.25
N ARG A 113 0.17 -6.81 15.40
CA ARG A 113 -0.01 -8.11 14.74
C ARG A 113 0.37 -9.19 15.74
N SER A 114 -0.48 -10.20 15.88
CA SER A 114 -0.11 -11.43 16.57
C SER A 114 0.89 -12.22 15.72
N PHE A 115 1.65 -13.03 16.37
CA PHE A 115 2.54 -14.02 15.76
C PHE A 115 2.07 -15.42 16.16
N LEU A 116 2.44 -16.41 15.37
CA LEU A 116 2.11 -17.80 15.67
C LEU A 116 2.89 -18.26 16.90
N SER A 117 2.23 -18.97 17.81
CA SER A 117 2.91 -19.71 18.86
C SER A 117 3.59 -20.97 18.27
N GLU A 118 4.52 -21.54 19.05
CA GLU A 118 5.16 -22.80 18.68
C GLU A 118 4.12 -23.93 18.47
N GLU A 119 3.10 -24.01 19.34
CA GLU A 119 2.06 -25.03 19.20
C GLU A 119 1.19 -24.81 17.95
N GLU A 120 0.96 -23.55 17.55
CA GLU A 120 0.24 -23.23 16.32
C GLU A 120 1.05 -23.59 15.08
N LEU A 121 2.37 -23.34 15.12
CA LEU A 121 3.29 -23.72 14.04
C LEU A 121 3.35 -25.24 13.91
N GLN A 122 3.48 -25.98 15.03
CA GLN A 122 3.47 -27.43 15.03
C GLN A 122 2.16 -28.00 14.48
N ARG A 123 1.02 -27.40 14.78
CA ARG A 123 -0.26 -27.80 14.16
C ARG A 123 -0.25 -27.63 12.65
N ILE A 124 0.33 -26.55 12.13
CA ILE A 124 0.44 -26.32 10.68
C ILE A 124 1.36 -27.37 10.02
N ILE A 125 2.47 -27.74 10.68
CA ILE A 125 3.39 -28.78 10.20
C ILE A 125 2.66 -30.10 10.01
N HIS A 126 1.80 -30.47 10.97
CA HIS A 126 1.12 -31.77 10.99
C HIS A 126 -0.23 -31.78 10.21
N ILE A 127 -0.67 -30.63 9.69
CA ILE A 127 -1.85 -30.62 8.83
C ILE A 127 -1.56 -31.38 7.54
N GLU A 128 -2.45 -32.33 7.20
CA GLU A 128 -2.45 -32.98 5.88
C GLU A 128 -3.51 -32.38 4.96
N PRO A 129 -3.15 -31.43 4.11
CA PRO A 129 -4.10 -30.79 3.21
C PRO A 129 -4.60 -31.78 2.15
N ARG A 130 -5.91 -31.73 1.89
CA ARG A 130 -6.57 -32.61 0.90
C ARG A 130 -6.08 -32.38 -0.53
N TYR A 131 -5.77 -31.13 -0.89
CA TYR A 131 -5.41 -30.77 -2.26
C TYR A 131 -3.91 -30.45 -2.41
N LYS A 132 -3.31 -30.85 -3.53
CA LYS A 132 -1.89 -30.58 -3.84
C LYS A 132 -1.53 -29.09 -3.71
N ARG A 133 -2.42 -28.19 -4.17
CA ARG A 133 -2.22 -26.74 -4.06
C ARG A 133 -2.08 -26.29 -2.60
N GLN A 134 -2.90 -26.83 -1.71
CA GLN A 134 -2.83 -26.48 -0.28
C GLN A 134 -1.57 -27.01 0.38
N ARG A 135 -1.07 -28.20 -0.02
CA ARG A 135 0.23 -28.71 0.43
C ARG A 135 1.35 -27.77 0.03
N ALA A 136 1.42 -27.39 -1.25
CA ALA A 136 2.44 -26.46 -1.73
C ALA A 136 2.39 -25.11 -0.99
N MET A 137 1.19 -24.58 -0.69
CA MET A 137 1.05 -23.34 0.09
C MET A 137 1.53 -23.53 1.53
N ARG A 138 1.20 -24.64 2.19
CA ARG A 138 1.70 -24.96 3.53
C ARG A 138 3.22 -25.06 3.54
N ASP A 139 3.80 -25.79 2.59
CA ASP A 139 5.24 -26.03 2.52
C ASP A 139 6.01 -24.72 2.26
N MET A 140 5.50 -23.86 1.35
CA MET A 140 6.05 -22.51 1.14
C MET A 140 5.94 -21.64 2.40
N PHE A 141 4.82 -21.69 3.10
CA PHE A 141 4.62 -20.94 4.33
C PHE A 141 5.61 -21.38 5.42
N LEU A 142 5.75 -22.68 5.65
CA LEU A 142 6.70 -23.25 6.59
C LEU A 142 8.14 -22.88 6.23
N PHE A 143 8.49 -22.98 4.95
CA PHE A 143 9.80 -22.58 4.48
C PHE A 143 10.10 -21.11 4.80
N MET A 144 9.14 -20.20 4.56
CA MET A 144 9.28 -18.79 4.93
C MET A 144 9.41 -18.60 6.45
N CYS A 145 8.69 -19.38 7.27
CA CYS A 145 8.79 -19.31 8.73
C CYS A 145 10.20 -19.68 9.23
N PHE A 146 10.83 -20.70 8.62
CA PHE A 146 12.13 -21.17 9.05
C PHE A 146 13.31 -20.40 8.46
N THR A 147 13.14 -19.83 7.26
CA THR A 147 14.21 -19.07 6.58
C THR A 147 14.14 -17.57 6.81
N GLY A 148 12.97 -17.03 7.20
CA GLY A 148 12.73 -15.59 7.29
C GLY A 148 12.58 -14.89 5.93
N LEU A 149 12.56 -15.63 4.83
CA LEU A 149 12.43 -15.07 3.49
C LEU A 149 11.03 -14.52 3.24
N SER A 150 10.97 -13.40 2.50
CA SER A 150 9.69 -12.90 2.02
C SER A 150 9.14 -13.78 0.89
N TYR A 151 7.83 -13.68 0.62
CA TYR A 151 7.20 -14.41 -0.49
C TYR A 151 7.82 -14.06 -1.86
N VAL A 152 8.26 -12.82 -2.03
CA VAL A 152 8.89 -12.37 -3.28
C VAL A 152 10.26 -13.04 -3.45
N ASP A 153 11.05 -13.09 -2.39
CA ASP A 153 12.37 -13.73 -2.38
C ASP A 153 12.23 -15.24 -2.59
N LEU A 154 11.27 -15.87 -1.90
CA LEU A 154 10.96 -17.29 -2.11
C LEU A 154 10.64 -17.63 -3.57
N LYS A 155 9.89 -16.79 -4.27
CA LYS A 155 9.59 -16.96 -5.69
C LYS A 155 10.80 -16.80 -6.61
N ALA A 156 11.80 -16.08 -6.19
CA ALA A 156 13.01 -15.81 -6.94
C ALA A 156 14.11 -16.86 -6.71
N ILE A 157 13.96 -17.73 -5.71
CA ILE A 157 14.94 -18.79 -5.42
C ILE A 157 15.02 -19.76 -6.59
N THR A 158 16.25 -20.04 -6.97
CA THR A 158 16.64 -21.08 -7.95
C THR A 158 17.61 -22.05 -7.29
N TYR A 159 17.89 -23.17 -7.94
CA TYR A 159 18.90 -24.12 -7.47
C TYR A 159 20.30 -23.51 -7.35
N ASP A 160 20.62 -22.48 -8.12
CA ASP A 160 21.91 -21.77 -8.06
C ASP A 160 22.11 -20.98 -6.76
N ASN A 161 21.04 -20.73 -6.01
CA ASN A 161 21.10 -20.07 -4.70
C ASN A 161 21.38 -21.05 -3.55
N ILE A 162 21.43 -22.37 -3.85
CA ILE A 162 21.68 -23.41 -2.86
C ILE A 162 23.17 -23.77 -2.91
N HIS A 163 23.86 -23.49 -1.83
CA HIS A 163 25.29 -23.81 -1.70
C HIS A 163 25.48 -24.95 -0.70
N THR A 164 26.33 -25.92 -1.07
CA THR A 164 26.74 -27.01 -0.16
C THR A 164 28.13 -26.73 0.35
N ASP A 165 28.28 -26.69 1.68
CA ASP A 165 29.58 -26.52 2.34
C ASP A 165 30.41 -27.78 2.32
N SER A 166 31.72 -27.67 2.60
CA SER A 166 32.65 -28.78 2.71
C SER A 166 32.23 -29.86 3.72
N ASP A 167 31.51 -29.48 4.72
CA ASP A 167 30.99 -30.34 5.77
C ASP A 167 29.63 -30.97 5.48
N GLY A 168 29.11 -30.77 4.24
CA GLY A 168 27.82 -31.28 3.77
C GLY A 168 26.60 -30.44 4.23
N GLY A 169 26.83 -29.31 4.89
CA GLY A 169 25.77 -28.34 5.23
C GLY A 169 25.23 -27.65 3.99
N THR A 170 23.92 -27.48 3.93
CA THR A 170 23.26 -26.79 2.79
C THR A 170 22.77 -25.40 3.25
N TRP A 171 23.18 -24.37 2.52
CA TRP A 171 22.85 -22.96 2.80
C TRP A 171 22.09 -22.35 1.63
N LEU A 172 21.28 -21.34 1.94
CA LEU A 172 20.49 -20.53 1.02
C LEU A 172 21.05 -19.12 0.97
#